data_a577f5caadf39b3e47513a6350988f7c
#
_entry.id   a577f5caadf39b3e47513a6350988f7c
#
_cell.length_a   1.000
_cell.length_b   1.000
_cell.length_c   1.000
_cell.angle_alpha   90.00
_cell.angle_beta   90.00
_cell.angle_gamma   90.00
#
_symmetry.space_group_name_H-M   'P 1'
#
loop_
_entity.id
_entity.type
_entity.pdbx_description
1 polymer ?
#
loop_
_entity_poly.entity_id
_entity_poly.type
_entity_poly.pdbx_seq_one_letter_code
_entity_poly.pdbx_strand_id
1 'polypeptide(L)'
;MFGGINPLRYVLSIGVFIFGVLALAAWKHAPRSDRSEAAAIRVRPQLEAALRVKGLRWGAPVFIRIFKEEKELELWIDDGKVFKHFKTWPICKYSGALGPKLKEGDGQAPEGFYFVPRSRMNPRSRFHLSFNLGYPNAYDRAHKRTGSALMVHGNCVSIGCYAMTDVRIEEIYSLCDVALISGQRYFRVHCFPFRMTEANMKRHGASKWVGEWKNLKKGYDWFEKVKRPPNVTVGGKLYSFSNSD
;
A
#
# COMPACT_ATOMS: atom_id res chain seq x y z
N MET A 1 -18.45 35.20 -56.49
CA MET A 1 -18.16 33.80 -56.10
C MET A 1 -17.89 33.80 -54.61
N PHE A 2 -18.90 33.44 -53.82
CA PHE A 2 -18.77 33.36 -52.36
C PHE A 2 -18.50 31.92 -51.98
N GLY A 3 -17.33 31.67 -51.40
CA GLY A 3 -16.92 30.37 -50.90
C GLY A 3 -17.54 30.11 -49.49
N GLY A 4 -18.43 29.14 -49.42
CA GLY A 4 -19.10 28.79 -48.17
C GLY A 4 -18.19 28.08 -47.18
N ILE A 5 -18.13 28.56 -45.97
CA ILE A 5 -17.43 27.96 -44.83
C ILE A 5 -18.27 26.76 -44.31
N ASN A 6 -17.71 25.59 -44.32
CA ASN A 6 -18.36 24.33 -43.97
C ASN A 6 -18.49 24.21 -42.42
N PRO A 7 -19.71 24.25 -41.84
CA PRO A 7 -19.89 24.26 -40.38
C PRO A 7 -19.58 22.93 -39.69
N LEU A 8 -19.27 21.85 -40.47
CA LEU A 8 -19.07 20.51 -39.88
C LEU A 8 -17.68 20.32 -39.20
N ARG A 9 -16.73 21.23 -39.47
CA ARG A 9 -15.36 21.10 -38.86
C ARG A 9 -15.24 21.65 -37.45
N TYR A 10 -16.16 22.54 -37.02
CA TYR A 10 -16.10 23.10 -35.68
C TYR A 10 -16.76 22.26 -34.58
N VAL A 11 -17.68 21.37 -34.94
CA VAL A 11 -18.38 20.51 -33.96
C VAL A 11 -17.50 19.36 -33.46
N LEU A 12 -16.57 18.85 -34.29
CA LEU A 12 -15.66 17.76 -33.89
C LEU A 12 -14.56 18.22 -32.93
N SER A 13 -14.14 19.48 -32.97
CA SER A 13 -13.07 19.99 -32.13
C SER A 13 -13.52 20.28 -30.68
N ILE A 14 -14.78 20.64 -30.47
CA ILE A 14 -15.33 20.93 -29.13
C ILE A 14 -15.62 19.63 -28.37
N GLY A 15 -16.06 18.56 -29.05
CA GLY A 15 -16.35 17.27 -28.43
C GLY A 15 -15.11 16.57 -27.84
N VAL A 16 -13.97 16.69 -28.51
CA VAL A 16 -12.70 16.07 -28.04
C VAL A 16 -12.15 16.79 -26.81
N PHE A 17 -12.31 18.10 -26.70
CA PHE A 17 -11.86 18.88 -25.55
C PHE A 17 -12.71 18.64 -24.30
N ILE A 18 -14.03 18.47 -24.45
CA ILE A 18 -14.94 18.21 -23.32
C ILE A 18 -14.72 16.80 -22.75
N PHE A 19 -14.50 15.79 -23.61
CA PHE A 19 -14.18 14.43 -23.14
C PHE A 19 -12.81 14.36 -22.45
N GLY A 20 -11.82 15.09 -22.92
CA GLY A 20 -10.49 15.15 -22.31
C GLY A 20 -10.51 15.81 -20.92
N VAL A 21 -11.28 16.88 -20.74
CA VAL A 21 -11.41 17.58 -19.45
C VAL A 21 -12.21 16.76 -18.44
N LEU A 22 -13.26 16.05 -18.86
CA LEU A 22 -14.05 15.17 -18.01
C LEU A 22 -13.24 13.93 -17.58
N ALA A 23 -12.42 13.36 -18.46
CA ALA A 23 -11.54 12.23 -18.10
C ALA A 23 -10.44 12.64 -17.11
N LEU A 24 -9.88 13.85 -17.23
CA LEU A 24 -8.90 14.39 -16.28
C LEU A 24 -9.55 14.74 -14.91
N ALA A 25 -10.81 15.14 -14.88
CA ALA A 25 -11.54 15.40 -13.63
C ALA A 25 -11.88 14.11 -12.87
N ALA A 26 -12.18 13.01 -13.55
CA ALA A 26 -12.48 11.72 -12.94
C ALA A 26 -11.25 11.11 -12.22
N TRP A 27 -10.03 11.49 -12.60
CA TRP A 27 -8.80 11.04 -11.94
C TRP A 27 -8.53 11.72 -10.60
N LYS A 28 -9.19 12.84 -10.29
CA LYS A 28 -8.95 13.61 -9.06
C LYS A 28 -9.70 13.10 -7.82
N HIS A 29 -10.67 12.21 -7.94
CA HIS A 29 -11.46 11.76 -6.81
C HIS A 29 -11.19 10.28 -6.48
N ALA A 30 -10.40 10.02 -5.40
CA ALA A 30 -10.40 8.72 -4.76
C ALA A 30 -11.83 8.40 -4.29
N PRO A 31 -12.22 7.13 -4.23
CA PRO A 31 -13.45 6.76 -3.56
C PRO A 31 -13.39 7.28 -2.12
N ARG A 32 -14.28 8.18 -1.75
CA ARG A 32 -14.46 8.70 -0.41
C ARG A 32 -15.84 8.35 0.11
N SER A 33 -16.00 8.42 1.40
CA SER A 33 -17.29 8.30 2.09
C SER A 33 -17.29 9.26 3.27
N ASP A 34 -18.47 9.60 3.77
CA ASP A 34 -18.63 10.43 4.98
C ASP A 34 -17.79 9.87 6.12
N ARG A 35 -17.71 8.55 6.24
CA ARG A 35 -16.87 7.86 7.23
C ARG A 35 -15.38 8.18 7.06
N SER A 36 -14.85 8.08 5.84
CA SER A 36 -13.43 8.37 5.60
C SER A 36 -13.10 9.85 5.75
N GLU A 37 -14.03 10.73 5.43
CA GLU A 37 -13.89 12.18 5.64
C GLU A 37 -13.94 12.54 7.12
N ALA A 38 -14.91 12.00 7.85
CA ALA A 38 -15.00 12.18 9.31
C ALA A 38 -13.76 11.64 10.04
N ALA A 39 -13.24 10.48 9.62
CA ALA A 39 -12.00 9.94 10.13
C ALA A 39 -10.83 10.90 9.89
N ALA A 40 -10.66 11.38 8.65
CA ALA A 40 -9.58 12.32 8.31
C ALA A 40 -9.66 13.62 9.13
N ILE A 41 -10.86 14.20 9.29
CA ILE A 41 -11.07 15.39 10.12
C ILE A 41 -10.65 15.13 11.57
N ARG A 42 -11.03 14.00 12.13
CA ARG A 42 -10.74 13.63 13.53
C ARG A 42 -9.26 13.46 13.80
N VAL A 43 -8.54 12.74 12.92
CA VAL A 43 -7.14 12.36 13.17
C VAL A 43 -6.14 13.41 12.70
N ARG A 44 -6.50 14.26 11.74
CA ARG A 44 -5.59 15.21 11.08
C ARG A 44 -4.85 16.14 12.04
N PRO A 45 -5.48 16.84 13.00
CA PRO A 45 -4.79 17.80 13.85
C PRO A 45 -3.63 17.16 14.63
N GLN A 46 -3.87 15.98 15.22
CA GLN A 46 -2.86 15.23 15.97
C GLN A 46 -1.75 14.71 15.06
N LEU A 47 -2.10 14.17 13.88
CA LEU A 47 -1.13 13.64 12.93
C LEU A 47 -0.25 14.75 12.35
N GLU A 48 -0.82 15.90 11.97
CA GLU A 48 -0.04 17.04 11.48
C GLU A 48 0.91 17.60 12.53
N ALA A 49 0.49 17.66 13.81
CA ALA A 49 1.37 18.04 14.90
C ALA A 49 2.56 17.07 15.04
N ALA A 50 2.28 15.75 15.04
CA ALA A 50 3.32 14.72 15.12
C ALA A 50 4.26 14.74 13.89
N LEU A 51 3.74 15.00 12.70
CA LEU A 51 4.54 15.15 11.48
C LEU A 51 5.49 16.33 11.56
N ARG A 52 5.01 17.50 12.00
CA ARG A 52 5.85 18.72 12.16
C ARG A 52 7.03 18.48 13.09
N VAL A 53 6.83 17.80 14.22
CA VAL A 53 7.90 17.45 15.16
C VAL A 53 9.02 16.64 14.49
N LYS A 54 8.69 15.84 13.47
CA LYS A 54 9.65 15.01 12.72
C LYS A 54 10.16 15.67 11.42
N GLY A 55 9.77 16.92 11.15
CA GLY A 55 10.11 17.61 9.91
C GLY A 55 9.46 16.96 8.67
N LEU A 56 8.28 16.37 8.84
CA LEU A 56 7.52 15.71 7.80
C LEU A 56 6.26 16.52 7.45
N ARG A 57 5.67 16.26 6.27
CA ARG A 57 4.50 16.98 5.77
C ARG A 57 3.29 16.08 5.60
N TRP A 58 2.11 16.59 5.93
CA TRP A 58 0.84 15.99 5.56
C TRP A 58 0.71 15.94 4.04
N GLY A 59 0.35 14.76 3.51
CA GLY A 59 0.26 14.52 2.06
C GLY A 59 1.57 14.19 1.36
N ALA A 60 2.70 14.14 2.08
CA ALA A 60 3.93 13.59 1.51
C ALA A 60 3.79 12.09 1.22
N PRO A 61 4.56 11.53 0.26
CA PRO A 61 4.49 10.12 -0.09
C PRO A 61 4.71 9.20 1.10
N VAL A 62 3.91 8.12 1.18
CA VAL A 62 3.97 7.12 2.26
C VAL A 62 4.45 5.76 1.76
N PHE A 63 5.02 4.99 2.68
CA PHE A 63 5.43 3.61 2.50
C PHE A 63 5.11 2.81 3.76
N ILE A 64 4.66 1.56 3.63
CA ILE A 64 4.27 0.70 4.75
C ILE A 64 5.13 -0.56 4.79
N ARG A 65 5.55 -0.95 6.01
CA ARG A 65 6.11 -2.27 6.30
C ARG A 65 5.28 -2.96 7.36
N ILE A 66 5.05 -4.25 7.19
CA ILE A 66 4.31 -5.10 8.12
C ILE A 66 5.23 -6.24 8.54
N PHE A 67 5.28 -6.51 9.85
CA PHE A 67 6.07 -7.58 10.46
C PHE A 67 5.13 -8.49 11.25
N LYS A 68 5.01 -9.75 10.81
CA LYS A 68 4.03 -10.69 11.38
C LYS A 68 4.39 -11.10 12.78
N GLU A 69 5.65 -11.51 13.03
CA GLU A 69 6.10 -11.99 14.33
C GLU A 69 6.00 -10.90 15.41
N GLU A 70 6.44 -9.69 15.08
CA GLU A 70 6.38 -8.54 15.97
C GLU A 70 4.97 -7.99 16.12
N LYS A 71 4.06 -8.37 15.21
CA LYS A 71 2.70 -7.83 15.13
C LYS A 71 2.70 -6.30 14.96
N GLU A 72 3.52 -5.80 14.06
CA GLU A 72 3.71 -4.37 13.86
C GLU A 72 3.44 -3.95 12.41
N LEU A 73 2.85 -2.77 12.27
CA LEU A 73 2.78 -2.03 11.02
C LEU A 73 3.51 -0.71 11.20
N GLU A 74 4.54 -0.48 10.40
CA GLU A 74 5.28 0.77 10.31
C GLU A 74 4.81 1.60 9.11
N LEU A 75 4.65 2.89 9.31
CA LEU A 75 4.46 3.84 8.22
C LEU A 75 5.64 4.80 8.17
N TRP A 76 6.17 4.93 6.97
CA TRP A 76 7.30 5.76 6.61
C TRP A 76 6.84 6.86 5.66
N ILE A 77 7.42 8.06 5.77
CA ILE A 77 7.02 9.24 4.98
C ILE A 77 8.26 9.84 4.33
N ASP A 78 8.13 10.17 3.04
CA ASP A 78 9.19 10.81 2.27
C ASP A 78 9.38 12.27 2.72
N ASP A 79 10.59 12.64 3.12
CA ASP A 79 10.96 14.02 3.43
C ASP A 79 11.47 14.80 2.22
N GLY A 80 11.44 14.19 1.03
CA GLY A 80 11.98 14.68 -0.23
C GLY A 80 13.37 14.12 -0.55
N LYS A 81 14.06 13.52 0.41
CA LYS A 81 15.38 12.89 0.24
C LYS A 81 15.30 11.39 0.50
N VAL A 82 14.73 11.00 1.64
CA VAL A 82 14.56 9.61 2.06
C VAL A 82 13.23 9.41 2.77
N PHE A 83 12.80 8.17 2.90
CA PHE A 83 11.69 7.84 3.78
C PHE A 83 12.15 7.79 5.24
N LYS A 84 11.50 8.57 6.09
CA LYS A 84 11.71 8.60 7.54
C LYS A 84 10.61 7.83 8.26
N HIS A 85 10.95 7.11 9.31
CA HIS A 85 9.99 6.43 10.15
C HIS A 85 9.08 7.44 10.86
N PHE A 86 7.78 7.34 10.57
CA PHE A 86 6.81 8.21 11.21
C PHE A 86 6.23 7.56 12.48
N LYS A 87 5.60 6.40 12.35
CA LYS A 87 4.92 5.74 13.47
C LYS A 87 4.84 4.23 13.25
N THR A 88 4.83 3.49 14.36
CA THR A 88 4.53 2.06 14.42
C THR A 88 3.24 1.85 15.19
N TRP A 89 2.33 1.04 14.63
CA TRP A 89 1.12 0.60 15.31
C TRP A 89 1.17 -0.91 15.51
N PRO A 90 0.73 -1.40 16.68
CA PRO A 90 0.54 -2.83 16.87
C PRO A 90 -0.63 -3.32 16.02
N ILE A 91 -0.43 -4.45 15.33
CA ILE A 91 -1.50 -5.17 14.64
C ILE A 91 -2.41 -5.80 15.69
N CYS A 92 -3.73 -5.58 15.58
CA CYS A 92 -4.68 -6.17 16.50
C CYS A 92 -4.79 -7.68 16.29
N LYS A 93 -4.92 -8.10 15.04
CA LYS A 93 -4.99 -9.52 14.67
C LYS A 93 -4.54 -9.73 13.22
N TYR A 94 -3.79 -10.77 13.00
CA TYR A 94 -3.65 -11.44 11.71
C TYR A 94 -3.86 -12.94 11.93
N SER A 95 -4.02 -13.72 10.88
CA SER A 95 -4.22 -15.18 10.98
C SER A 95 -3.15 -15.95 10.23
N GLY A 96 -2.98 -17.19 10.62
CA GLY A 96 -1.95 -18.10 10.12
C GLY A 96 -0.61 -17.99 10.89
N ALA A 97 0.37 -18.71 10.39
CA ALA A 97 1.73 -18.78 10.94
C ALA A 97 2.69 -17.90 10.14
N LEU A 98 3.99 -17.93 10.48
CA LEU A 98 5.05 -17.41 9.62
C LEU A 98 5.13 -18.25 8.34
N GLY A 99 5.29 -17.58 7.21
CA GLY A 99 5.24 -18.14 5.87
C GLY A 99 4.19 -17.48 4.99
N PRO A 100 4.30 -17.65 3.68
CA PRO A 100 3.41 -17.01 2.71
C PRO A 100 2.00 -17.61 2.72
N LYS A 101 1.03 -16.85 2.21
CA LYS A 101 -0.26 -17.39 1.81
C LYS A 101 -0.10 -18.21 0.53
N LEU A 102 -0.75 -19.38 0.47
CA LEU A 102 -0.62 -20.30 -0.67
C LEU A 102 -1.91 -20.44 -1.48
N LYS A 103 -3.06 -20.52 -0.83
CA LYS A 103 -4.32 -20.79 -1.51
C LYS A 103 -5.50 -20.07 -0.87
N GLU A 104 -6.57 -19.91 -1.66
CA GLU A 104 -7.84 -19.41 -1.15
C GLU A 104 -8.29 -20.23 0.08
N GLY A 105 -8.83 -19.55 1.09
CA GLY A 105 -9.36 -20.19 2.28
C GLY A 105 -8.32 -20.76 3.28
N ASP A 106 -7.01 -20.62 3.05
CA ASP A 106 -5.98 -21.15 3.96
C ASP A 106 -5.83 -20.37 5.28
N GLY A 107 -6.58 -19.28 5.47
CA GLY A 107 -6.53 -18.44 6.67
C GLY A 107 -5.19 -17.75 6.90
N GLN A 108 -4.32 -17.68 5.90
CA GLN A 108 -2.94 -17.22 6.02
C GLN A 108 -2.79 -15.77 5.57
N ALA A 109 -2.18 -14.92 6.38
CA ALA A 109 -1.78 -13.57 6.00
C ALA A 109 -0.57 -13.60 5.05
N PRO A 110 -0.56 -12.79 3.97
CA PRO A 110 0.46 -12.86 2.94
C PRO A 110 1.80 -12.27 3.38
N GLU A 111 2.88 -12.74 2.76
CA GLU A 111 4.22 -12.15 2.81
C GLU A 111 4.65 -11.77 1.39
N GLY A 112 5.34 -10.64 1.22
CA GLY A 112 5.79 -10.19 -0.09
C GLY A 112 5.70 -8.69 -0.29
N PHE A 113 5.87 -8.27 -1.54
CA PHE A 113 5.92 -6.87 -1.96
C PHE A 113 4.64 -6.52 -2.73
N TYR A 114 3.84 -5.63 -2.17
CA TYR A 114 2.54 -5.19 -2.71
C TYR A 114 2.54 -3.69 -2.95
N PHE A 115 1.57 -3.22 -3.74
CA PHE A 115 1.32 -1.79 -3.93
C PHE A 115 -0.18 -1.52 -3.97
N VAL A 116 -0.55 -0.35 -3.47
CA VAL A 116 -1.95 0.06 -3.32
C VAL A 116 -2.17 1.38 -4.07
N PRO A 117 -2.77 1.34 -5.27
CA PRO A 117 -3.26 2.52 -5.95
C PRO A 117 -4.60 2.97 -5.34
N ARG A 118 -5.07 4.14 -5.74
CA ARG A 118 -6.36 4.71 -5.32
C ARG A 118 -7.54 3.73 -5.44
N SER A 119 -7.58 2.99 -6.53
CA SER A 119 -8.66 2.02 -6.80
C SER A 119 -8.75 0.87 -5.81
N ARG A 120 -7.73 0.68 -4.98
CA ARG A 120 -7.71 -0.34 -3.92
C ARG A 120 -8.03 0.20 -2.53
N MET A 121 -8.26 1.51 -2.40
CA MET A 121 -8.79 2.11 -1.16
C MET A 121 -10.28 1.78 -1.04
N ASN A 122 -10.72 1.35 0.15
CA ASN A 122 -12.11 1.01 0.42
C ASN A 122 -12.67 1.79 1.62
N PRO A 123 -13.24 2.99 1.39
CA PRO A 123 -13.82 3.81 2.44
C PRO A 123 -15.17 3.31 2.95
N ARG A 124 -15.78 2.32 2.28
CA ARG A 124 -17.05 1.68 2.64
C ARG A 124 -16.88 0.25 3.13
N SER A 125 -15.71 -0.08 3.65
CA SER A 125 -15.41 -1.40 4.19
C SER A 125 -16.38 -1.78 5.32
N ARG A 126 -16.80 -3.06 5.35
CA ARG A 126 -17.54 -3.65 6.48
C ARG A 126 -16.71 -3.67 7.78
N PHE A 127 -15.39 -3.56 7.66
CA PHE A 127 -14.45 -3.45 8.76
C PHE A 127 -13.93 -2.01 8.90
N HIS A 128 -14.85 -1.06 8.98
CA HIS A 128 -14.64 0.37 9.11
C HIS A 128 -13.99 0.99 7.86
N LEU A 129 -12.67 1.07 7.78
CA LEU A 129 -11.89 1.50 6.63
C LEU A 129 -10.91 0.39 6.24
N SER A 130 -10.58 0.28 4.94
CA SER A 130 -9.58 -0.70 4.51
C SER A 130 -8.90 -0.31 3.20
N PHE A 131 -7.78 -0.96 2.92
CA PHE A 131 -7.21 -0.99 1.58
C PHE A 131 -6.76 -2.42 1.23
N ASN A 132 -6.90 -2.77 -0.06
CA ASN A 132 -6.58 -4.10 -0.56
C ASN A 132 -5.10 -4.14 -1.00
N LEU A 133 -4.34 -5.11 -0.52
CA LEU A 133 -2.94 -5.32 -0.88
C LEU A 133 -2.75 -5.67 -2.36
N GLY A 134 -3.79 -6.25 -2.99
CA GLY A 134 -3.71 -6.73 -4.36
C GLY A 134 -3.04 -8.09 -4.50
N TYR A 135 -3.22 -8.93 -3.48
CA TYR A 135 -2.88 -10.35 -3.56
C TYR A 135 -3.78 -11.09 -4.59
N PRO A 136 -3.28 -12.03 -5.37
CA PRO A 136 -1.88 -12.41 -5.52
C PRO A 136 -1.11 -11.42 -6.41
N ASN A 137 0.14 -11.10 -6.04
CA ASN A 137 1.04 -10.30 -6.88
C ASN A 137 1.68 -11.16 -8.00
N ALA A 138 2.64 -10.62 -8.75
CA ALA A 138 3.31 -11.36 -9.82
C ALA A 138 4.10 -12.57 -9.31
N TYR A 139 4.74 -12.45 -8.14
CA TYR A 139 5.46 -13.54 -7.49
C TYR A 139 4.52 -14.66 -7.06
N ASP A 140 3.43 -14.30 -6.39
CA ASP A 140 2.42 -15.26 -5.93
C ASP A 140 1.84 -16.06 -7.11
N ARG A 141 1.51 -15.36 -8.21
CA ARG A 141 1.02 -16.01 -9.45
C ARG A 141 2.06 -16.94 -10.08
N ALA A 142 3.35 -16.54 -10.11
CA ALA A 142 4.43 -17.37 -10.62
C ALA A 142 4.59 -18.67 -9.79
N HIS A 143 4.24 -18.60 -8.49
CA HIS A 143 4.20 -19.74 -7.58
C HIS A 143 2.84 -20.46 -7.55
N LYS A 144 1.92 -20.12 -8.46
CA LYS A 144 0.57 -20.71 -8.56
C LYS A 144 -0.27 -20.53 -7.28
N ARG A 145 0.00 -19.48 -6.52
CA ARG A 145 -0.77 -19.14 -5.33
C ARG A 145 -2.10 -18.53 -5.71
N THR A 146 -3.14 -18.84 -4.93
CA THR A 146 -4.51 -18.36 -5.18
C THR A 146 -5.06 -17.63 -3.96
N GLY A 147 -6.10 -16.84 -4.18
CA GLY A 147 -6.78 -16.08 -3.14
C GLY A 147 -7.09 -14.66 -3.61
N SER A 148 -7.86 -13.96 -2.78
CA SER A 148 -8.31 -12.61 -3.09
C SER A 148 -8.59 -11.81 -1.81
N ALA A 149 -8.89 -10.51 -1.96
CA ALA A 149 -9.41 -9.65 -0.90
C ALA A 149 -8.59 -9.62 0.40
N LEU A 150 -7.26 -9.70 0.30
CA LEU A 150 -6.37 -9.53 1.46
C LEU A 150 -6.16 -8.04 1.74
N MET A 151 -6.59 -7.62 2.92
CA MET A 151 -6.68 -6.20 3.27
C MET A 151 -5.90 -5.87 4.54
N VAL A 152 -5.56 -4.58 4.68
CA VAL A 152 -5.33 -3.92 5.96
C VAL A 152 -6.61 -3.17 6.30
N HIS A 153 -7.21 -3.39 7.49
CA HIS A 153 -8.54 -2.90 7.83
C HIS A 153 -8.75 -2.61 9.31
N GLY A 154 -9.82 -1.94 9.65
CA GLY A 154 -10.29 -1.73 11.02
C GLY A 154 -10.81 -3.00 11.68
N ASN A 155 -11.49 -2.84 12.84
CA ASN A 155 -11.91 -3.97 13.68
C ASN A 155 -10.72 -4.84 14.15
N CYS A 156 -10.99 -6.00 14.77
CA CYS A 156 -9.96 -6.90 15.30
C CYS A 156 -10.26 -8.38 14.98
N VAL A 157 -10.69 -8.67 13.76
CA VAL A 157 -10.94 -10.03 13.26
C VAL A 157 -10.15 -10.29 11.98
N SER A 158 -9.67 -11.51 11.78
CA SER A 158 -8.91 -11.88 10.58
C SER A 158 -9.09 -13.34 10.21
N ILE A 159 -9.15 -13.59 8.90
CA ILE A 159 -9.06 -14.90 8.23
C ILE A 159 -8.03 -14.84 7.06
N GLY A 160 -7.01 -13.96 7.18
CA GLY A 160 -5.98 -13.72 6.17
C GLY A 160 -5.56 -12.26 6.02
N CYS A 161 -6.32 -11.33 6.58
CA CYS A 161 -6.05 -9.89 6.55
C CYS A 161 -5.16 -9.43 7.72
N TYR A 162 -4.77 -8.15 7.72
CA TYR A 162 -4.14 -7.46 8.84
C TYR A 162 -5.15 -6.50 9.47
N ALA A 163 -5.69 -6.85 10.64
CA ALA A 163 -6.66 -6.05 11.38
C ALA A 163 -5.96 -5.09 12.34
N MET A 164 -6.29 -3.79 12.26
CA MET A 164 -5.59 -2.72 12.98
C MET A 164 -6.36 -2.12 14.14
N THR A 165 -7.65 -2.39 14.33
CA THR A 165 -8.67 -1.62 15.07
C THR A 165 -9.13 -0.36 14.31
N ASP A 166 -10.32 0.14 14.66
CA ASP A 166 -10.89 1.31 13.95
C ASP A 166 -10.05 2.58 14.16
N VAL A 167 -9.62 2.83 15.39
CA VAL A 167 -8.80 4.01 15.70
C VAL A 167 -7.47 4.01 14.93
N ARG A 168 -6.80 2.87 14.85
CA ARG A 168 -5.51 2.78 14.16
C ARG A 168 -5.65 2.87 12.64
N ILE A 169 -6.67 2.22 12.08
CA ILE A 169 -6.88 2.28 10.63
C ILE A 169 -7.30 3.68 10.19
N GLU A 170 -7.98 4.48 11.00
CA GLU A 170 -8.29 5.87 10.68
C GLU A 170 -7.03 6.71 10.46
N GLU A 171 -6.03 6.57 11.34
CA GLU A 171 -4.75 7.26 11.17
C GLU A 171 -4.01 6.79 9.91
N ILE A 172 -3.85 5.47 9.75
CA ILE A 172 -3.12 4.85 8.64
C ILE A 172 -3.80 5.17 7.31
N TYR A 173 -5.13 4.97 7.23
CA TYR A 173 -5.91 5.22 6.03
C TYR A 173 -5.85 6.70 5.61
N SER A 174 -6.00 7.62 6.56
CA SER A 174 -5.98 9.07 6.28
C SER A 174 -4.63 9.53 5.74
N LEU A 175 -3.51 9.02 6.29
CA LEU A 175 -2.17 9.30 5.77
C LEU A 175 -1.98 8.75 4.35
N CYS A 176 -2.46 7.53 4.09
CA CYS A 176 -2.40 6.92 2.76
C CYS A 176 -3.29 7.67 1.75
N ASP A 177 -4.53 7.99 2.13
CA ASP A 177 -5.50 8.68 1.26
C ASP A 177 -4.99 10.06 0.86
N VAL A 178 -4.49 10.85 1.81
CA VAL A 178 -3.98 12.19 1.49
C VAL A 178 -2.72 12.13 0.63
N ALA A 179 -1.84 11.16 0.81
CA ALA A 179 -0.66 10.98 -0.04
C ALA A 179 -1.05 10.66 -1.50
N LEU A 180 -2.05 9.79 -1.69
CA LEU A 180 -2.59 9.47 -3.02
C LEU A 180 -3.28 10.70 -3.67
N ILE A 181 -4.00 11.52 -2.89
CA ILE A 181 -4.62 12.77 -3.36
C ILE A 181 -3.56 13.79 -3.76
N SER A 182 -2.45 13.84 -3.02
CA SER A 182 -1.35 14.78 -3.24
C SER A 182 -0.43 14.38 -4.39
N GLY A 183 -0.75 13.30 -5.13
CA GLY A 183 -0.06 12.93 -6.37
C GLY A 183 0.75 11.63 -6.30
N GLN A 184 0.83 10.97 -5.16
CA GLN A 184 1.42 9.63 -5.11
C GLN A 184 0.55 8.65 -5.91
N ARG A 185 1.11 8.05 -6.96
CA ARG A 185 0.35 7.14 -7.85
C ARG A 185 -0.13 5.88 -7.12
N TYR A 186 0.69 5.34 -6.24
CA TYR A 186 0.44 4.19 -5.37
C TYR A 186 1.43 4.21 -4.21
N PHE A 187 1.06 3.67 -3.07
CA PHE A 187 2.02 3.40 -2.01
C PHE A 187 2.38 1.91 -1.97
N ARG A 188 3.61 1.63 -1.59
CA ARG A 188 4.09 0.26 -1.44
C ARG A 188 3.80 -0.27 -0.05
N VAL A 189 3.50 -1.57 0.04
CA VAL A 189 3.31 -2.30 1.30
C VAL A 189 4.16 -3.56 1.24
N HIS A 190 5.18 -3.62 2.07
CA HIS A 190 6.05 -4.78 2.19
C HIS A 190 5.67 -5.58 3.43
N CYS A 191 5.27 -6.84 3.24
CA CYS A 191 4.86 -7.74 4.31
C CYS A 191 5.96 -8.78 4.55
N PHE A 192 6.50 -8.79 5.75
CA PHE A 192 7.59 -9.68 6.15
C PHE A 192 7.15 -10.64 7.26
N PRO A 193 7.75 -11.84 7.33
CA PRO A 193 7.49 -12.78 8.44
C PRO A 193 7.92 -12.19 9.79
N PHE A 194 9.05 -11.50 9.81
CA PHE A 194 9.68 -10.88 10.97
C PHE A 194 10.66 -9.79 10.49
N ARG A 195 11.23 -9.01 11.40
CA ARG A 195 12.34 -8.09 11.06
C ARG A 195 13.53 -8.92 10.59
N MET A 196 13.91 -8.80 9.31
CA MET A 196 14.81 -9.73 8.64
C MET A 196 16.29 -9.44 8.94
N THR A 197 16.61 -9.22 10.23
CA THR A 197 17.99 -9.11 10.72
C THR A 197 18.72 -10.45 10.60
N GLU A 198 20.06 -10.44 10.61
CA GLU A 198 20.86 -11.67 10.57
C GLU A 198 20.52 -12.60 11.74
N ALA A 199 20.33 -12.05 12.94
CA ALA A 199 19.96 -12.81 14.14
C ALA A 199 18.61 -13.53 13.94
N ASN A 200 17.59 -12.84 13.41
CA ASN A 200 16.28 -13.43 13.17
C ASN A 200 16.32 -14.45 12.03
N MET A 201 17.04 -14.16 10.96
CA MET A 201 17.24 -15.13 9.87
C MET A 201 17.92 -16.41 10.36
N LYS A 202 18.90 -16.30 11.28
CA LYS A 202 19.53 -17.46 11.91
C LYS A 202 18.54 -18.21 12.80
N ARG A 203 17.78 -17.52 13.65
CA ARG A 203 16.75 -18.10 14.53
C ARG A 203 15.73 -18.95 13.76
N HIS A 204 15.33 -18.48 12.59
CA HIS A 204 14.34 -19.14 11.72
C HIS A 204 14.98 -19.98 10.59
N GLY A 205 16.28 -20.26 10.66
CA GLY A 205 17.05 -20.94 9.62
C GLY A 205 16.60 -22.36 9.29
N ALA A 206 15.91 -23.04 10.20
CA ALA A 206 15.36 -24.38 10.00
C ALA A 206 13.97 -24.38 9.34
N SER A 207 13.37 -23.20 9.08
CA SER A 207 12.07 -23.11 8.43
C SER A 207 12.11 -23.58 6.98
N LYS A 208 11.08 -24.31 6.56
CA LYS A 208 10.89 -24.65 5.13
C LYS A 208 10.79 -23.44 4.21
N TRP A 209 10.51 -22.24 4.75
CA TRP A 209 10.38 -20.98 4.02
C TRP A 209 11.69 -20.20 3.91
N VAL A 210 12.78 -20.68 4.49
CA VAL A 210 14.05 -19.94 4.55
C VAL A 210 14.56 -19.52 3.17
N GLY A 211 14.36 -20.33 2.14
CA GLY A 211 14.73 -20.00 0.75
C GLY A 211 13.98 -18.78 0.22
N GLU A 212 12.67 -18.73 0.45
CA GLU A 212 11.84 -17.59 0.08
C GLU A 212 12.20 -16.35 0.91
N TRP A 213 12.39 -16.51 2.21
CA TRP A 213 12.79 -15.44 3.11
C TRP A 213 14.16 -14.84 2.77
N LYS A 214 15.12 -15.63 2.30
CA LYS A 214 16.39 -15.10 1.76
C LYS A 214 16.17 -14.17 0.55
N ASN A 215 15.17 -14.46 -0.28
CA ASN A 215 14.82 -13.57 -1.39
C ASN A 215 14.08 -12.30 -0.89
N LEU A 216 13.14 -12.43 0.06
CA LEU A 216 12.48 -11.28 0.69
C LEU A 216 13.49 -10.37 1.39
N LYS A 217 14.49 -10.94 2.07
CA LYS A 217 15.55 -10.21 2.77
C LYS A 217 16.29 -9.24 1.86
N LYS A 218 16.51 -9.56 0.59
CA LYS A 218 17.19 -8.65 -0.35
C LYS A 218 16.44 -7.31 -0.47
N GLY A 219 15.11 -7.33 -0.53
CA GLY A 219 14.30 -6.11 -0.58
C GLY A 219 14.20 -5.41 0.79
N TYR A 220 14.23 -6.16 1.88
CA TYR A 220 14.33 -5.61 3.24
C TYR A 220 15.65 -4.86 3.41
N ASP A 221 16.79 -5.49 3.12
CA ASP A 221 18.14 -4.90 3.25
C ASP A 221 18.32 -3.71 2.32
N TRP A 222 17.72 -3.76 1.12
CA TRP A 222 17.69 -2.60 0.22
C TRP A 222 17.14 -1.37 0.92
N PHE A 223 15.94 -1.49 1.50
CA PHE A 223 15.32 -0.37 2.20
C PHE A 223 16.13 0.06 3.44
N GLU A 224 16.68 -0.89 4.20
CA GLU A 224 17.52 -0.53 5.36
C GLU A 224 18.75 0.31 4.96
N LYS A 225 19.33 0.01 3.79
CA LYS A 225 20.50 0.72 3.28
C LYS A 225 20.16 2.06 2.63
N VAL A 226 19.13 2.09 1.78
CA VAL A 226 18.84 3.23 0.89
C VAL A 226 17.78 4.16 1.47
N LYS A 227 16.94 3.66 2.38
CA LYS A 227 15.76 4.34 2.94
C LYS A 227 14.78 4.83 1.86
N ARG A 228 14.80 4.16 0.69
CA ARG A 228 13.80 4.26 -0.37
C ARG A 228 13.33 2.88 -0.76
N PRO A 229 11.99 2.65 -0.84
CA PRO A 229 11.50 1.34 -1.25
C PRO A 229 11.92 1.04 -2.70
N PRO A 230 12.48 -0.16 -2.97
CA PRO A 230 12.94 -0.51 -4.32
C PRO A 230 11.80 -0.66 -5.31
N ASN A 231 12.09 -0.53 -6.60
CA ASN A 231 11.27 -1.15 -7.64
C ASN A 231 11.43 -2.65 -7.55
N VAL A 232 10.32 -3.36 -7.65
CA VAL A 232 10.26 -4.82 -7.48
C VAL A 232 9.72 -5.44 -8.76
N THR A 233 10.51 -6.32 -9.36
CA THR A 233 10.10 -7.14 -10.51
C THR A 233 10.18 -8.61 -10.16
N VAL A 234 9.61 -9.48 -11.00
CA VAL A 234 9.61 -10.92 -10.80
C VAL A 234 10.07 -11.60 -12.08
N GLY A 235 11.12 -12.40 -11.97
CA GLY A 235 11.66 -13.22 -13.03
C GLY A 235 12.18 -14.55 -12.48
N GLY A 236 11.98 -15.65 -13.19
CA GLY A 236 12.42 -16.98 -12.72
C GLY A 236 11.85 -17.36 -11.35
N LYS A 237 10.65 -16.94 -11.00
CA LYS A 237 10.01 -17.13 -9.69
C LYS A 237 10.76 -16.47 -8.52
N LEU A 238 11.56 -15.43 -8.76
CA LEU A 238 12.26 -14.67 -7.73
C LEU A 238 11.92 -13.19 -7.86
N TYR A 239 11.92 -12.48 -6.73
CA TYR A 239 11.94 -11.03 -6.71
C TYR A 239 13.31 -10.50 -7.10
N SER A 240 13.33 -9.47 -7.92
CA SER A 240 14.50 -8.66 -8.23
C SER A 240 14.22 -7.20 -7.88
N PHE A 241 15.27 -6.49 -7.49
CA PHE A 241 15.19 -5.15 -6.92
C PHE A 241 16.08 -4.18 -7.67
N SER A 242 15.58 -2.97 -7.94
CA SER A 242 16.31 -1.88 -8.57
C SER A 242 15.94 -0.53 -7.93
N ASN A 243 16.67 0.54 -8.27
CA ASN A 243 16.31 1.88 -7.82
C ASN A 243 14.88 2.23 -8.25
N SER A 244 14.16 2.89 -7.37
CA SER A 244 12.92 3.58 -7.75
C SER A 244 13.29 4.90 -8.41
N ASP A 245 12.78 5.12 -9.60
CA ASP A 245 12.84 6.40 -10.30
C ASP A 245 12.14 7.49 -9.48
#